data_293066494a14f693c3836c9abcd5007e
#
_entry.id   293066494a14f693c3836c9abcd5007e
#
_cell.length_a   1.000
_cell.length_b   1.000
_cell.length_c   1.000
_cell.angle_alpha   90.00
_cell.angle_beta   90.00
_cell.angle_gamma   90.00
#
_symmetry.space_group_name_H-M   'P 1'
#
loop_
_entity.id
_entity.type
_entity.pdbx_description
1 polymer ?
#
loop_
_entity_poly.entity_id
_entity_poly.type
_entity_poly.pdbx_seq_one_letter_code
_entity_poly.pdbx_strand_id
1 'polypeptide(L)'
;KGVGVYAGRVIGPVLQMPKPIEEPKDGLRLSGETAEAAAQRIKDASVRVKEDLLARAEHASRDGKAVLKSTSQMATDRALIKSAIKLVETQEMAPERAIWEAATSFADQMAALGGYMAERVTDIHDVRARIVAELTGQQAPGIPVSDEPFILAAIDLAPADTATLDPEKVIALITSDGGPQAHTAILARGLGLPAIVAAKGVTEIADGTVVYVESVSYTHLRAHETRHD
;
A
#
# COMPACT_ATOMS: atom_id res chain seq x y z
N LYS A 1 -24.22 -4.24 3.71
CA LYS A 1 -24.03 -5.33 4.69
C LYS A 1 -22.90 -6.21 4.23
N GLY A 2 -21.96 -6.51 5.12
CA GLY A 2 -20.86 -7.44 4.89
C GLY A 2 -20.91 -8.64 5.84
N VAL A 3 -19.87 -9.45 5.81
CA VAL A 3 -19.70 -10.64 6.68
C VAL A 3 -18.69 -10.30 7.77
N GLY A 4 -19.12 -10.40 9.03
CA GLY A 4 -18.24 -10.23 10.18
C GLY A 4 -17.25 -11.40 10.29
N VAL A 5 -15.96 -11.10 10.44
CA VAL A 5 -14.89 -12.11 10.53
C VAL A 5 -14.15 -12.11 11.86
N TYR A 6 -14.17 -11.00 12.57
CA TYR A 6 -13.75 -10.89 13.96
C TYR A 6 -14.68 -9.92 14.70
N ALA A 7 -15.20 -10.35 15.84
CA ALA A 7 -16.24 -9.63 16.56
C ALA A 7 -15.70 -8.36 17.25
N GLY A 8 -16.48 -7.31 17.22
CA GLY A 8 -16.20 -6.07 17.92
C GLY A 8 -17.10 -4.94 17.52
N ARG A 9 -17.02 -3.85 18.29
CA ARG A 9 -17.77 -2.61 18.05
C ARG A 9 -16.83 -1.44 18.18
N VAL A 10 -16.76 -0.62 17.15
CA VAL A 10 -15.92 0.59 17.12
C VAL A 10 -16.66 1.74 16.45
N ILE A 11 -16.32 2.95 16.84
CA ILE A 11 -16.71 4.19 16.17
C ILE A 11 -15.44 4.95 15.84
N GLY A 12 -15.33 5.42 14.62
CA GLY A 12 -14.18 6.22 14.20
C GLY A 12 -14.29 6.72 12.77
N PRO A 13 -13.37 7.58 12.36
CA PRO A 13 -13.29 8.06 11.00
C PRO A 13 -12.81 6.94 10.07
N VAL A 14 -13.35 6.89 8.87
CA VAL A 14 -12.89 6.00 7.80
C VAL A 14 -11.73 6.66 7.07
N LEU A 15 -10.68 5.90 6.75
CA LEU A 15 -9.70 6.24 5.75
C LEU A 15 -9.67 5.14 4.68
N GLN A 16 -9.76 5.55 3.43
CA GLN A 16 -9.70 4.66 2.29
C GLN A 16 -8.26 4.23 2.00
N MET A 17 -8.08 2.97 1.67
CA MET A 17 -6.84 2.51 1.05
C MET A 17 -6.64 3.28 -0.27
N PRO A 18 -5.46 3.89 -0.51
CA PRO A 18 -5.18 4.58 -1.76
C PRO A 18 -5.38 3.66 -2.97
N LYS A 19 -5.84 4.24 -4.08
CA LYS A 19 -5.90 3.51 -5.34
C LYS A 19 -4.48 3.14 -5.80
N PRO A 20 -4.30 1.99 -6.45
CA PRO A 20 -3.02 1.64 -7.07
C PRO A 20 -2.57 2.75 -8.02
N ILE A 21 -1.27 3.01 -8.05
CA ILE A 21 -0.67 3.96 -8.99
C ILE A 21 -0.66 3.32 -10.37
N GLU A 22 -1.35 3.96 -11.30
CA GLU A 22 -1.39 3.53 -12.69
C GLU A 22 -0.10 3.91 -13.43
N GLU A 23 0.17 3.20 -14.51
CA GLU A 23 1.27 3.52 -15.41
C GLU A 23 1.09 4.93 -15.97
N PRO A 24 2.08 5.83 -15.83
CA PRO A 24 2.02 7.15 -16.42
C PRO A 24 1.88 7.08 -17.93
N LYS A 25 1.07 7.95 -18.50
CA LYS A 25 0.96 8.07 -19.96
C LYS A 25 2.32 8.41 -20.55
N ASP A 26 2.55 7.97 -21.79
CA ASP A 26 3.70 8.44 -22.56
C ASP A 26 3.65 9.96 -22.64
N GLY A 27 4.75 10.60 -22.31
CA GLY A 27 4.78 12.05 -22.26
C GLY A 27 6.21 12.58 -22.25
N LEU A 28 6.34 13.74 -22.87
CA LEU A 28 7.55 14.56 -22.82
C LEU A 28 7.51 15.46 -21.59
N ARG A 29 8.67 15.94 -21.21
CA ARG A 29 8.80 16.98 -20.17
C ARG A 29 7.89 18.17 -20.46
N LEU A 30 7.45 18.85 -19.42
CA LEU A 30 6.65 20.06 -19.58
C LEU A 30 7.38 21.09 -20.43
N SER A 31 6.63 21.81 -21.28
CA SER A 31 7.20 22.88 -22.09
C SER A 31 7.89 23.92 -21.20
N GLY A 32 9.18 24.14 -21.43
CA GLY A 32 10.02 25.05 -20.63
C GLY A 32 10.72 24.39 -19.42
N GLU A 33 10.46 23.14 -19.09
CA GLU A 33 11.21 22.42 -18.08
C GLU A 33 12.55 21.93 -18.66
N THR A 34 13.67 22.29 -18.01
CA THR A 34 14.99 21.80 -18.41
C THR A 34 15.19 20.34 -17.98
N ALA A 35 16.13 19.64 -18.64
CA ALA A 35 16.49 18.28 -18.26
C ALA A 35 17.05 18.24 -16.82
N GLU A 36 17.80 19.24 -16.42
CA GLU A 36 18.36 19.38 -15.09
C GLU A 36 17.27 19.54 -14.01
N ALA A 37 16.25 20.37 -14.30
CA ALA A 37 15.11 20.57 -13.40
C ALA A 37 14.30 19.29 -13.24
N ALA A 38 14.01 18.58 -14.31
CA ALA A 38 13.32 17.31 -14.31
C ALA A 38 14.12 16.21 -13.57
N ALA A 39 15.44 16.15 -13.80
CA ALA A 39 16.33 15.24 -13.07
C ALA A 39 16.36 15.55 -11.57
N GLN A 40 16.35 16.83 -11.19
CA GLN A 40 16.29 17.23 -9.79
C GLN A 40 14.98 16.82 -9.12
N ARG A 41 13.85 16.94 -9.81
CA ARG A 41 12.55 16.46 -9.31
C ARG A 41 12.58 14.96 -9.00
N ILE A 42 13.20 14.14 -9.85
CA ILE A 42 13.37 12.71 -9.59
C ILE A 42 14.19 12.47 -8.31
N LYS A 43 15.31 13.16 -8.16
CA LYS A 43 16.18 13.05 -6.98
C LYS A 43 15.43 13.44 -5.70
N ASP A 44 14.72 14.57 -5.73
CA ASP A 44 13.99 15.09 -4.58
C ASP A 44 12.84 14.14 -4.20
N ALA A 45 12.08 13.64 -5.18
CA ALA A 45 11.03 12.67 -4.94
C ALA A 45 11.58 11.37 -4.33
N SER A 46 12.71 10.87 -4.83
CA SER A 46 13.38 9.68 -4.30
C SER A 46 13.80 9.84 -2.84
N VAL A 47 14.34 11.00 -2.48
CA VAL A 47 14.73 11.31 -1.10
C VAL A 47 13.50 11.38 -0.19
N ARG A 48 12.43 12.08 -0.61
CA ARG A 48 11.19 12.14 0.17
C ARG A 48 10.56 10.77 0.38
N VAL A 49 10.52 9.92 -0.64
CA VAL A 49 10.04 8.54 -0.52
C VAL A 49 10.88 7.74 0.48
N LYS A 50 12.21 7.87 0.45
CA LYS A 50 13.09 7.24 1.43
C LYS A 50 12.78 7.70 2.85
N GLU A 51 12.62 9.00 3.06
CA GLU A 51 12.32 9.59 4.37
C GLU A 51 10.96 9.13 4.90
N ASP A 52 9.92 9.11 4.04
CA ASP A 52 8.59 8.58 4.40
C ASP A 52 8.65 7.11 4.81
N LEU A 53 9.35 6.26 4.04
CA LEU A 53 9.51 4.85 4.37
C LEU A 53 10.26 4.63 5.69
N LEU A 54 11.27 5.45 5.99
CA LEU A 54 11.99 5.40 7.26
C LEU A 54 11.12 5.85 8.43
N ALA A 55 10.32 6.91 8.25
CA ALA A 55 9.37 7.37 9.26
C ALA A 55 8.31 6.29 9.58
N ARG A 56 7.75 5.65 8.54
CA ARG A 56 6.83 4.50 8.70
C ARG A 56 7.49 3.34 9.44
N ALA A 57 8.77 3.07 9.19
CA ALA A 57 9.50 2.00 9.85
C ALA A 57 9.61 2.19 11.37
N GLU A 58 9.57 3.41 11.88
CA GLU A 58 9.64 3.65 13.35
C GLU A 58 8.38 3.13 14.07
N HIS A 59 7.23 3.09 13.42
CA HIS A 59 5.94 2.65 13.97
C HIS A 59 5.54 1.23 13.54
N ALA A 60 6.31 0.59 12.68
CA ALA A 60 6.04 -0.74 12.17
C ALA A 60 6.47 -1.85 13.14
N SER A 61 5.89 -3.06 12.97
CA SER A 61 6.36 -4.27 13.63
C SER A 61 7.84 -4.54 13.32
N ARG A 62 8.48 -5.43 14.09
CA ARG A 62 9.90 -5.77 13.87
C ARG A 62 10.19 -6.22 12.43
N ASP A 63 9.32 -7.06 11.88
CA ASP A 63 9.47 -7.59 10.51
C ASP A 63 9.14 -6.49 9.48
N GLY A 64 8.07 -5.72 9.69
CA GLY A 64 7.72 -4.57 8.87
C GLY A 64 8.83 -3.50 8.83
N LYS A 65 9.48 -3.25 9.97
CA LYS A 65 10.63 -2.31 10.05
C LYS A 65 11.79 -2.75 9.16
N ALA A 66 12.10 -4.04 9.13
CA ALA A 66 13.17 -4.57 8.28
C ALA A 66 12.84 -4.41 6.79
N VAL A 67 11.61 -4.73 6.40
CA VAL A 67 11.11 -4.57 5.02
C VAL A 67 11.17 -3.10 4.60
N LEU A 68 10.57 -2.20 5.37
CA LEU A 68 10.53 -0.76 5.05
C LEU A 68 11.92 -0.13 4.95
N LYS A 69 12.85 -0.52 5.83
CA LYS A 69 14.26 -0.08 5.73
C LYS A 69 14.93 -0.56 4.45
N SER A 70 14.71 -1.81 4.07
CA SER A 70 15.24 -2.36 2.83
C SER A 70 14.68 -1.62 1.61
N THR A 71 13.37 -1.42 1.55
CA THR A 71 12.70 -0.69 0.48
C THR A 71 13.14 0.78 0.41
N SER A 72 13.38 1.42 1.58
CA SER A 72 13.86 2.80 1.63
C SER A 72 15.25 3.00 0.98
N GLN A 73 16.13 2.01 1.11
CA GLN A 73 17.45 2.05 0.45
C GLN A 73 17.32 1.98 -1.07
N MET A 74 16.37 1.19 -1.56
CA MET A 74 16.08 1.05 -2.98
C MET A 74 15.53 2.33 -3.60
N ALA A 75 14.77 3.13 -2.86
CA ALA A 75 14.24 4.41 -3.34
C ALA A 75 15.33 5.38 -3.81
N THR A 76 16.54 5.30 -3.26
CA THR A 76 17.69 6.13 -3.66
C THR A 76 18.82 5.32 -4.32
N ASP A 77 18.48 4.16 -4.89
CA ASP A 77 19.46 3.35 -5.63
C ASP A 77 20.05 4.14 -6.79
N ARG A 78 21.39 4.19 -6.85
CA ARG A 78 22.10 5.02 -7.83
C ARG A 78 21.90 4.54 -9.27
N ALA A 79 21.79 3.23 -9.50
CA ALA A 79 21.63 2.69 -10.84
C ALA A 79 20.22 2.99 -11.37
N LEU A 80 19.20 2.81 -10.53
CA LEU A 80 17.83 3.14 -10.85
C LEU A 80 17.68 4.64 -11.18
N ILE A 81 18.11 5.52 -10.27
CA ILE A 81 17.98 6.97 -10.44
C ILE A 81 18.76 7.47 -11.66
N LYS A 82 20.00 6.99 -11.87
CA LYS A 82 20.80 7.35 -13.04
C LYS A 82 20.13 6.91 -14.35
N SER A 83 19.52 5.72 -14.36
CA SER A 83 18.81 5.21 -15.53
C SER A 83 17.58 6.09 -15.87
N ALA A 84 16.79 6.48 -14.89
CA ALA A 84 15.67 7.40 -15.08
C ALA A 84 16.11 8.77 -15.58
N ILE A 85 17.16 9.35 -14.98
CA ILE A 85 17.71 10.65 -15.41
C ILE A 85 18.19 10.59 -16.86
N LYS A 86 18.84 9.49 -17.27
CA LYS A 86 19.27 9.30 -18.66
C LYS A 86 18.09 9.34 -19.64
N LEU A 87 16.96 8.76 -19.30
CA LEU A 87 15.75 8.81 -20.14
C LEU A 87 15.21 10.25 -20.26
N VAL A 88 15.24 11.01 -19.16
CA VAL A 88 14.87 12.44 -19.17
C VAL A 88 15.79 13.26 -20.08
N GLU A 89 17.10 13.02 -20.04
CA GLU A 89 18.10 13.76 -20.79
C GLU A 89 18.13 13.40 -22.27
N THR A 90 18.02 12.10 -22.59
CA THR A 90 18.23 11.61 -23.97
C THR A 90 16.95 11.46 -24.77
N GLN A 91 15.79 11.32 -24.11
CA GLN A 91 14.49 11.10 -24.75
C GLN A 91 13.45 12.19 -24.41
N GLU A 92 13.86 13.23 -23.70
CA GLU A 92 12.98 14.30 -23.23
C GLU A 92 11.76 13.80 -22.44
N MET A 93 11.88 12.62 -21.85
CA MET A 93 10.80 11.93 -21.17
C MET A 93 10.37 12.68 -19.89
N ALA A 94 9.07 12.69 -19.61
CA ALA A 94 8.55 13.20 -18.33
C ALA A 94 9.11 12.42 -17.13
N PRO A 95 9.42 13.05 -16.00
CA PRO A 95 10.04 12.40 -14.83
C PRO A 95 9.31 11.16 -14.34
N GLU A 96 7.98 11.23 -14.22
CA GLU A 96 7.13 10.12 -13.78
C GLU A 96 7.17 8.93 -14.75
N ARG A 97 7.22 9.20 -16.06
CA ARG A 97 7.38 8.16 -17.07
C ARG A 97 8.79 7.56 -17.05
N ALA A 98 9.80 8.40 -16.92
CA ALA A 98 11.20 7.97 -16.86
C ALA A 98 11.48 7.04 -15.68
N ILE A 99 10.94 7.35 -14.49
CA ILE A 99 11.04 6.47 -13.32
C ILE A 99 10.27 5.15 -13.55
N TRP A 100 9.10 5.20 -14.17
CA TRP A 100 8.33 4.01 -14.47
C TRP A 100 9.09 3.05 -15.37
N GLU A 101 9.62 3.55 -16.48
CA GLU A 101 10.41 2.76 -17.45
C GLU A 101 11.70 2.22 -16.84
N ALA A 102 12.46 3.07 -16.15
CA ALA A 102 13.71 2.67 -15.53
C ALA A 102 13.50 1.57 -14.48
N ALA A 103 12.49 1.71 -13.62
CA ALA A 103 12.19 0.74 -12.59
C ALA A 103 11.64 -0.58 -13.17
N THR A 104 10.81 -0.51 -14.23
CA THR A 104 10.33 -1.70 -14.92
C THR A 104 11.49 -2.49 -15.53
N SER A 105 12.39 -1.80 -16.26
CA SER A 105 13.58 -2.43 -16.82
C SER A 105 14.50 -3.03 -15.73
N PHE A 106 14.62 -2.36 -14.60
CA PHE A 106 15.41 -2.85 -13.47
C PHE A 106 14.78 -4.08 -12.82
N ALA A 107 13.46 -4.10 -12.67
CA ALA A 107 12.71 -5.25 -12.17
C ALA A 107 12.82 -6.46 -13.09
N ASP A 108 12.74 -6.26 -14.42
CA ASP A 108 12.90 -7.33 -15.40
C ASP A 108 14.31 -7.95 -15.35
N GLN A 109 15.35 -7.13 -15.20
CA GLN A 109 16.73 -7.61 -15.02
C GLN A 109 16.89 -8.43 -13.74
N MET A 110 16.32 -7.99 -12.61
CA MET A 110 16.33 -8.71 -11.36
C MET A 110 15.56 -10.04 -11.45
N ALA A 111 14.41 -10.04 -12.11
CA ALA A 111 13.63 -11.25 -12.37
C ALA A 111 14.42 -12.28 -13.20
N ALA A 112 15.13 -11.82 -14.23
CA ALA A 112 15.96 -12.67 -15.09
C ALA A 112 17.16 -13.31 -14.36
N LEU A 113 17.70 -12.65 -13.32
CA LEU A 113 18.77 -13.21 -12.49
C LEU A 113 18.29 -14.34 -11.57
N GLY A 114 16.99 -14.37 -11.24
CA GLY A 114 16.40 -15.41 -10.40
C GLY A 114 16.83 -15.36 -8.92
N GLY A 115 16.41 -16.36 -8.15
CA GLY A 115 16.77 -16.50 -6.75
C GLY A 115 16.43 -15.26 -5.92
N TYR A 116 17.30 -14.88 -4.99
CA TYR A 116 17.14 -13.73 -4.11
C TYR A 116 16.86 -12.41 -4.86
N MET A 117 17.43 -12.24 -6.07
CA MET A 117 17.20 -11.02 -6.85
C MET A 117 15.77 -10.93 -7.35
N ALA A 118 15.16 -12.05 -7.73
CA ALA A 118 13.76 -12.08 -8.16
C ALA A 118 12.78 -11.71 -7.01
N GLU A 119 13.13 -12.03 -5.76
CA GLU A 119 12.33 -11.64 -4.59
C GLU A 119 12.25 -10.12 -4.39
N ARG A 120 13.25 -9.38 -4.90
CA ARG A 120 13.32 -7.91 -4.80
C ARG A 120 12.44 -7.18 -5.81
N VAL A 121 11.87 -7.87 -6.80
CA VAL A 121 11.02 -7.27 -7.85
C VAL A 121 9.82 -6.54 -7.25
N THR A 122 9.19 -7.11 -6.24
CA THR A 122 8.05 -6.49 -5.55
C THR A 122 8.46 -5.17 -4.88
N ASP A 123 9.63 -5.11 -4.25
CA ASP A 123 10.16 -3.89 -3.64
C ASP A 123 10.41 -2.80 -4.69
N ILE A 124 10.92 -3.18 -5.86
CA ILE A 124 11.15 -2.24 -6.97
C ILE A 124 9.83 -1.65 -7.46
N HIS A 125 8.79 -2.48 -7.59
CA HIS A 125 7.47 -2.02 -8.01
C HIS A 125 6.84 -1.09 -6.97
N ASP A 126 7.00 -1.36 -5.67
CA ASP A 126 6.53 -0.48 -4.59
C ASP A 126 7.25 0.88 -4.62
N VAL A 127 8.58 0.88 -4.74
CA VAL A 127 9.39 2.10 -4.87
C VAL A 127 9.00 2.90 -6.12
N ARG A 128 8.81 2.24 -7.26
CA ARG A 128 8.33 2.87 -8.49
C ARG A 128 7.02 3.61 -8.27
N ALA A 129 6.04 2.92 -7.69
CA ALA A 129 4.72 3.50 -7.43
C ALA A 129 4.80 4.70 -6.47
N ARG A 130 5.61 4.63 -5.43
CA ARG A 130 5.81 5.73 -4.47
C ARG A 130 6.47 6.95 -5.09
N ILE A 131 7.53 6.76 -5.89
CA ILE A 131 8.20 7.89 -6.56
C ILE A 131 7.27 8.53 -7.60
N VAL A 132 6.52 7.75 -8.35
CA VAL A 132 5.51 8.27 -9.29
C VAL A 132 4.42 9.05 -8.55
N ALA A 133 3.91 8.52 -7.44
CA ALA A 133 2.93 9.21 -6.62
C ALA A 133 3.45 10.58 -6.14
N GLU A 134 4.69 10.63 -5.66
CA GLU A 134 5.34 11.86 -5.21
C GLU A 134 5.52 12.87 -6.34
N LEU A 135 5.94 12.42 -7.53
CA LEU A 135 6.12 13.27 -8.70
C LEU A 135 4.81 13.84 -9.24
N THR A 136 3.71 13.12 -9.08
CA THR A 136 2.38 13.47 -9.62
C THR A 136 1.43 14.05 -8.59
N GLY A 137 1.85 14.17 -7.33
CA GLY A 137 1.02 14.66 -6.23
C GLY A 137 -0.13 13.72 -5.84
N GLN A 138 -0.01 12.43 -6.18
CA GLN A 138 -0.96 11.41 -5.77
C GLN A 138 -0.63 10.88 -4.37
N GLN A 139 -1.62 10.30 -3.72
CA GLN A 139 -1.42 9.64 -2.43
C GLN A 139 -0.50 8.41 -2.60
N ALA A 140 0.49 8.29 -1.70
CA ALA A 140 1.40 7.14 -1.70
C ALA A 140 0.63 5.82 -1.48
N PRO A 141 1.04 4.72 -2.15
CA PRO A 141 0.44 3.41 -1.92
C PRO A 141 0.70 2.91 -0.49
N GLY A 142 -0.12 1.96 -0.07
CA GLY A 142 -0.06 1.36 1.26
C GLY A 142 -1.06 1.97 2.24
N ILE A 143 -1.04 1.49 3.48
CA ILE A 143 -1.97 1.93 4.51
C ILE A 143 -1.75 3.42 4.82
N PRO A 144 -2.82 4.24 4.87
CA PRO A 144 -2.70 5.64 5.22
C PRO A 144 -2.06 5.85 6.60
N VAL A 145 -1.30 6.92 6.74
CA VAL A 145 -0.77 7.36 8.04
C VAL A 145 -1.72 8.39 8.62
N SER A 146 -2.04 8.24 9.90
CA SER A 146 -2.89 9.17 10.66
C SER A 146 -2.39 9.31 12.08
N ASP A 147 -2.48 10.51 12.64
CA ASP A 147 -2.20 10.76 14.05
C ASP A 147 -3.32 10.22 14.94
N GLU A 148 -4.54 10.17 14.43
CA GLU A 148 -5.72 9.66 15.11
C GLU A 148 -6.05 8.21 14.70
N PRO A 149 -6.61 7.39 15.62
CA PRO A 149 -7.13 6.08 15.26
C PRO A 149 -8.22 6.15 14.19
N PHE A 150 -8.22 5.20 13.26
CA PHE A 150 -9.15 5.19 12.14
C PHE A 150 -9.59 3.78 11.74
N ILE A 151 -10.67 3.71 10.99
CA ILE A 151 -11.21 2.50 10.38
C ILE A 151 -10.69 2.44 8.95
N LEU A 152 -9.92 1.39 8.62
CA LEU A 152 -9.38 1.21 7.28
C LEU A 152 -10.43 0.58 6.37
N ALA A 153 -10.74 1.27 5.27
CA ALA A 153 -11.60 0.77 4.20
C ALA A 153 -10.77 0.46 2.95
N ALA A 154 -10.99 -0.70 2.36
CA ALA A 154 -10.26 -1.14 1.17
C ALA A 154 -11.13 -2.01 0.25
N ILE A 155 -10.68 -2.27 -0.97
CA ILE A 155 -11.25 -3.33 -1.81
C ILE A 155 -10.87 -4.68 -1.20
N ASP A 156 -9.59 -4.92 -0.99
CA ASP A 156 -8.98 -6.03 -0.26
C ASP A 156 -7.60 -5.58 0.23
N LEU A 157 -6.94 -6.37 1.07
CA LEU A 157 -5.59 -6.10 1.55
C LEU A 157 -4.63 -7.17 1.07
N ALA A 158 -3.55 -6.73 0.44
CA ALA A 158 -2.46 -7.63 0.06
C ALA A 158 -1.60 -7.99 1.29
N PRO A 159 -0.90 -9.15 1.27
CA PRO A 159 0.01 -9.52 2.36
C PRO A 159 1.06 -8.47 2.68
N ALA A 160 1.58 -7.75 1.68
CA ALA A 160 2.56 -6.69 1.86
C ALA A 160 2.00 -5.47 2.62
N ASP A 161 0.72 -5.15 2.43
CA ASP A 161 0.05 -4.04 3.14
C ASP A 161 -0.04 -4.33 4.64
N THR A 162 -0.21 -5.61 5.01
CA THR A 162 -0.39 -6.03 6.38
C THR A 162 0.88 -5.91 7.23
N ALA A 163 2.04 -6.00 6.62
CA ALA A 163 3.34 -5.85 7.30
C ALA A 163 3.55 -4.43 7.84
N THR A 164 2.87 -3.45 7.27
CA THR A 164 2.99 -2.02 7.64
C THR A 164 1.80 -1.52 8.47
N LEU A 165 0.83 -2.39 8.78
CA LEU A 165 -0.34 -2.03 9.57
C LEU A 165 0.05 -1.79 11.03
N ASP A 166 -0.31 -0.59 11.52
CA ASP A 166 -0.18 -0.23 12.93
C ASP A 166 -1.51 -0.51 13.66
N PRO A 167 -1.58 -1.55 14.53
CA PRO A 167 -2.81 -1.90 15.22
C PRO A 167 -3.21 -0.89 16.31
N GLU A 168 -2.34 0.05 16.69
CA GLU A 168 -2.70 1.16 17.58
C GLU A 168 -3.49 2.25 16.83
N LYS A 169 -3.34 2.34 15.52
CA LYS A 169 -4.00 3.33 14.67
C LYS A 169 -5.18 2.75 13.90
N VAL A 170 -5.04 1.57 13.34
CA VAL A 170 -6.14 0.88 12.63
C VAL A 170 -6.99 0.15 13.66
N ILE A 171 -8.18 0.68 13.95
CA ILE A 171 -9.09 0.14 14.98
C ILE A 171 -10.13 -0.84 14.43
N ALA A 172 -10.35 -0.86 13.12
CA ALA A 172 -11.17 -1.87 12.42
C ALA A 172 -10.80 -1.93 10.94
N LEU A 173 -11.16 -3.05 10.30
CA LEU A 173 -10.98 -3.29 8.86
C LEU A 173 -12.34 -3.50 8.19
N ILE A 174 -12.57 -2.85 7.05
CA ILE A 174 -13.76 -3.10 6.24
C ILE A 174 -13.31 -3.25 4.78
N THR A 175 -13.63 -4.38 4.14
CA THR A 175 -13.33 -4.57 2.72
C THR A 175 -14.59 -4.81 1.89
N SER A 176 -14.59 -4.31 0.64
CA SER A 176 -15.68 -4.55 -0.31
C SER A 176 -15.68 -5.98 -0.83
N ASP A 177 -14.51 -6.57 -0.92
CA ASP A 177 -14.26 -7.91 -1.43
C ASP A 177 -13.73 -8.84 -0.32
N GLY A 178 -13.39 -10.06 -0.69
CA GLY A 178 -12.89 -11.07 0.22
C GLY A 178 -13.99 -11.90 0.87
N GLY A 179 -13.56 -12.91 1.60
CA GLY A 179 -14.43 -13.84 2.33
C GLY A 179 -13.85 -14.18 3.70
N PRO A 180 -14.56 -15.01 4.48
CA PRO A 180 -14.11 -15.41 5.83
C PRO A 180 -12.76 -16.13 5.89
N GLN A 181 -12.30 -16.66 4.76
CA GLN A 181 -11.01 -17.33 4.59
C GLN A 181 -9.97 -16.47 3.87
N ALA A 182 -10.34 -15.25 3.44
CA ALA A 182 -9.42 -14.34 2.78
C ALA A 182 -8.29 -13.89 3.72
N HIS A 183 -7.18 -13.43 3.15
CA HIS A 183 -6.02 -12.96 3.88
C HIS A 183 -6.38 -11.87 4.91
N THR A 184 -7.21 -10.90 4.51
CA THR A 184 -7.72 -9.84 5.41
C THR A 184 -8.43 -10.40 6.65
N ALA A 185 -9.23 -11.46 6.49
CA ALA A 185 -9.93 -12.09 7.61
C ALA A 185 -8.96 -12.81 8.56
N ILE A 186 -7.93 -13.46 8.02
CA ILE A 186 -6.88 -14.13 8.80
C ILE A 186 -6.09 -13.09 9.60
N LEU A 187 -5.70 -12.00 8.95
CA LEU A 187 -5.00 -10.90 9.58
C LEU A 187 -5.81 -10.28 10.73
N ALA A 188 -7.07 -9.95 10.47
CA ALA A 188 -7.94 -9.34 11.48
C ALA A 188 -8.05 -10.22 12.74
N ARG A 189 -8.19 -11.54 12.57
CA ARG A 189 -8.19 -12.50 13.69
C ARG A 189 -6.84 -12.51 14.42
N GLY A 190 -5.74 -12.51 13.68
CA GLY A 190 -4.39 -12.51 14.26
C GLY A 190 -4.08 -11.27 15.08
N LEU A 191 -4.60 -10.12 14.68
CA LEU A 191 -4.41 -8.82 15.35
C LEU A 191 -5.52 -8.50 16.37
N GLY A 192 -6.60 -9.29 16.41
CA GLY A 192 -7.75 -9.00 17.27
C GLY A 192 -8.54 -7.75 16.84
N LEU A 193 -8.52 -7.41 15.55
CA LEU A 193 -9.20 -6.23 15.01
C LEU A 193 -10.62 -6.58 14.55
N PRO A 194 -11.66 -5.83 14.97
CA PRO A 194 -12.99 -5.94 14.38
C PRO A 194 -12.92 -5.81 12.86
N ALA A 195 -13.51 -6.74 12.13
CA ALA A 195 -13.41 -6.74 10.69
C ALA A 195 -14.69 -7.25 10.01
N ILE A 196 -15.03 -6.59 8.89
CA ILE A 196 -16.12 -6.93 8.01
C ILE A 196 -15.57 -7.07 6.59
N VAL A 197 -15.85 -8.18 5.93
CA VAL A 197 -15.51 -8.41 4.52
C VAL A 197 -16.77 -8.46 3.66
N ALA A 198 -16.61 -8.39 2.34
CA ALA A 198 -17.72 -8.38 1.38
C ALA A 198 -18.75 -7.26 1.65
N ALA A 199 -18.32 -6.10 2.14
CA ALA A 199 -19.15 -4.94 2.45
C ALA A 199 -19.23 -4.00 1.24
N LYS A 200 -20.12 -4.31 0.28
CA LYS A 200 -20.30 -3.47 -0.93
C LYS A 200 -20.59 -2.02 -0.56
N GLY A 201 -20.01 -1.09 -1.32
CA GLY A 201 -20.16 0.36 -1.14
C GLY A 201 -19.24 0.98 -0.09
N VAL A 202 -18.41 0.20 0.61
CA VAL A 202 -17.48 0.75 1.60
C VAL A 202 -16.43 1.67 0.97
N THR A 203 -16.04 1.40 -0.28
CA THR A 203 -15.08 2.20 -1.05
C THR A 203 -15.63 3.55 -1.53
N GLU A 204 -16.93 3.80 -1.35
CA GLU A 204 -17.60 5.06 -1.70
C GLU A 204 -17.71 6.02 -0.49
N ILE A 205 -17.37 5.55 0.70
CA ILE A 205 -17.38 6.37 1.92
C ILE A 205 -16.23 7.37 1.84
N ALA A 206 -16.53 8.65 2.01
CA ALA A 206 -15.51 9.70 1.99
C ALA A 206 -14.58 9.59 3.21
N ASP A 207 -13.29 9.88 3.01
CA ASP A 207 -12.32 9.94 4.09
C ASP A 207 -12.77 10.91 5.19
N GLY A 208 -12.53 10.53 6.45
CA GLY A 208 -12.94 11.29 7.61
C GLY A 208 -14.40 11.10 8.03
N THR A 209 -15.22 10.39 7.25
CA THR A 209 -16.59 10.05 7.66
C THR A 209 -16.56 9.17 8.90
N VAL A 210 -17.20 9.62 9.97
CA VAL A 210 -17.32 8.82 11.20
C VAL A 210 -18.39 7.75 11.01
N VAL A 211 -18.00 6.50 11.20
CA VAL A 211 -18.93 5.36 11.08
C VAL A 211 -18.91 4.50 12.34
N TYR A 212 -20.03 3.82 12.56
CA TYR A 212 -20.14 2.75 13.56
C TYR A 212 -19.97 1.40 12.86
N VAL A 213 -19.03 0.63 13.33
CA VAL A 213 -18.76 -0.73 12.87
C VAL A 213 -19.16 -1.71 13.95
N GLU A 214 -20.08 -2.60 13.62
CA GLU A 214 -20.44 -3.74 14.47
C GLU A 214 -20.19 -5.03 13.67
N SER A 215 -19.18 -5.76 14.08
CA SER A 215 -18.85 -7.06 13.51
C SER A 215 -19.25 -8.16 14.50
N VAL A 216 -20.11 -9.07 14.04
CA VAL A 216 -20.53 -10.23 14.81
C VAL A 216 -20.00 -11.48 14.10
N SER A 217 -19.13 -12.23 14.75
CA SER A 217 -18.70 -13.54 14.25
C SER A 217 -19.78 -14.58 14.55
N TYR A 218 -20.42 -15.09 13.51
CA TYR A 218 -21.33 -16.24 13.68
C TYR A 218 -20.51 -17.52 13.85
N THR A 219 -20.28 -17.92 15.07
CA THR A 219 -19.95 -19.30 15.37
C THR A 219 -21.24 -20.12 15.21
N HIS A 220 -21.28 -21.03 14.25
CA HIS A 220 -22.34 -22.02 14.18
C HIS A 220 -22.28 -22.90 15.45
N LEU A 221 -23.08 -22.56 16.43
CA LEU A 221 -23.45 -23.52 17.48
C LEU A 221 -24.31 -24.60 16.78
N ARG A 222 -23.74 -25.76 16.50
CA ARG A 222 -24.54 -26.95 16.20
C ARG A 222 -25.35 -27.22 17.46
N ALA A 223 -26.67 -27.10 17.37
CA ALA A 223 -27.56 -27.65 18.38
C ALA A 223 -27.30 -29.14 18.48
N HIS A 224 -26.81 -29.60 19.62
CA HIS A 224 -26.88 -31.02 19.97
C HIS A 224 -28.35 -31.35 20.13
N GLU A 225 -28.91 -32.08 19.15
CA GLU A 225 -30.14 -32.79 19.35
C GLU A 225 -29.86 -33.87 20.43
N THR A 226 -30.35 -33.62 21.64
CA THR A 226 -30.48 -34.65 22.64
C THR A 226 -31.64 -35.55 22.20
N ARG A 227 -31.31 -36.70 21.62
CA ARG A 227 -32.28 -37.82 21.53
C ARG A 227 -32.61 -38.22 22.95
N HIS A 228 -33.86 -38.01 23.34
CA HIS A 228 -34.46 -38.76 24.41
C HIS A 228 -35.01 -40.06 23.80
N ASP A 229 -34.46 -41.19 24.25
CA ASP A 229 -35.10 -42.51 24.20
C ASP A 229 -36.10 -42.64 25.34
#